data_15d3707cf908ca9eac08eb1da2f552ed
#
_entry.id   15d3707cf908ca9eac08eb1da2f552ed
#
_cell.length_a   1.000
_cell.length_b   1.000
_cell.length_c   1.000
_cell.angle_alpha   90.00
_cell.angle_beta   90.00
_cell.angle_gamma   90.00
#
_symmetry.space_group_name_H-M   'P 1'
#
loop_
_entity.id
_entity.type
_entity.pdbx_description
1 polymer ?
#
loop_
_entity_poly.entity_id
_entity_poly.type
_entity_poly.pdbx_seq_one_letter_code
_entity_poly.pdbx_strand_id
1 'polypeptide(L)'
;MNVYDFQATALDGKPVDLAQYRGKVLLIVNTASKCGFTPQYQGLETLYRELHARGHGFAVLGFPCDQFGHQEPGTEAEIGAFCEQNYGDTFPMFAKVEVNGDDAHPLWKHLKGEAPGVLGTEAIKWNFTKFLVGPDGKVVHRYAPQTKPEDIADEIEQVLQQ
;
A
#
# COMPACT_ATOMS: atom_id res chain seq x y z
N MET A 1 0.36 -13.67 -14.37
CA MET A 1 0.73 -12.29 -14.02
C MET A 1 0.71 -12.12 -12.52
N ASN A 2 1.69 -11.45 -11.96
CA ASN A 2 1.75 -11.19 -10.52
C ASN A 2 2.17 -9.73 -10.28
N VAL A 3 2.25 -9.32 -9.00
CA VAL A 3 2.53 -7.93 -8.64
C VAL A 3 3.88 -7.44 -9.19
N TYR A 4 4.87 -8.30 -9.31
CA TYR A 4 6.20 -7.91 -9.79
C TYR A 4 6.25 -7.60 -11.28
N ASP A 5 5.18 -7.90 -12.02
CA ASP A 5 5.11 -7.62 -13.46
C ASP A 5 4.68 -6.17 -13.76
N PHE A 6 4.39 -5.36 -12.74
CA PHE A 6 3.91 -4.00 -12.89
C PHE A 6 4.99 -2.96 -12.63
N GLN A 7 4.76 -1.76 -13.15
CA GLN A 7 5.60 -0.60 -12.91
C GLN A 7 4.75 0.51 -12.29
N ALA A 8 5.39 1.39 -11.53
CA ALA A 8 4.73 2.52 -10.90
C ALA A 8 5.67 3.73 -10.90
N THR A 9 5.16 4.88 -10.50
CA THR A 9 5.95 6.10 -10.40
C THR A 9 6.14 6.44 -8.92
N ALA A 10 7.38 6.63 -8.50
CA ALA A 10 7.69 7.04 -7.14
C ALA A 10 7.21 8.47 -6.87
N LEU A 11 7.15 8.83 -5.59
CA LEU A 11 6.69 10.15 -5.17
C LEU A 11 7.54 11.28 -5.78
N ASP A 12 8.82 11.02 -6.03
CA ASP A 12 9.75 11.99 -6.66
C ASP A 12 9.66 12.01 -8.20
N GLY A 13 8.76 11.25 -8.79
CA GLY A 13 8.55 11.19 -10.23
C GLY A 13 9.38 10.15 -10.97
N LYS A 14 10.25 9.42 -10.28
CA LYS A 14 11.09 8.41 -10.94
C LYS A 14 10.31 7.12 -11.18
N PRO A 15 10.54 6.44 -12.32
CA PRO A 15 9.89 5.14 -12.56
C PRO A 15 10.44 4.07 -11.63
N VAL A 16 9.56 3.19 -11.16
CA VAL A 16 9.90 2.07 -10.29
C VAL A 16 9.37 0.79 -10.92
N ASP A 17 10.26 -0.16 -11.16
CA ASP A 17 9.87 -1.49 -11.59
C ASP A 17 9.63 -2.34 -10.34
N LEU A 18 8.41 -2.84 -10.16
CA LEU A 18 8.08 -3.62 -8.96
C LEU A 18 8.80 -4.97 -8.92
N ALA A 19 9.44 -5.38 -10.02
CA ALA A 19 10.30 -6.55 -10.03
C ALA A 19 11.44 -6.44 -9.01
N GLN A 20 11.83 -5.23 -8.61
CA GLN A 20 12.87 -5.04 -7.59
C GLN A 20 12.46 -5.59 -6.22
N TYR A 21 11.18 -5.80 -5.99
CA TYR A 21 10.67 -6.37 -4.74
C TYR A 21 10.48 -7.87 -4.80
N ARG A 22 10.91 -8.52 -5.89
CA ARG A 22 10.74 -9.96 -6.09
C ARG A 22 11.35 -10.74 -4.92
N GLY A 23 10.58 -11.68 -4.38
CA GLY A 23 10.98 -12.45 -3.22
C GLY A 23 10.64 -11.81 -1.88
N LYS A 24 10.13 -10.58 -1.87
CA LYS A 24 9.71 -9.88 -0.65
C LYS A 24 8.22 -9.98 -0.44
N VAL A 25 7.80 -9.95 0.81
CA VAL A 25 6.39 -9.79 1.19
C VAL A 25 6.06 -8.30 1.18
N LEU A 26 4.94 -7.94 0.55
CA LEU A 26 4.53 -6.54 0.41
C LEU A 26 3.19 -6.31 1.08
N LEU A 27 3.05 -5.15 1.73
CA LEU A 27 1.75 -4.62 2.15
C LEU A 27 1.50 -3.36 1.32
N ILE A 28 0.55 -3.44 0.38
CA ILE A 28 0.23 -2.35 -0.55
C ILE A 28 -1.02 -1.65 -0.05
N VAL A 29 -0.95 -0.33 0.13
CA VAL A 29 -2.02 0.44 0.76
C VAL A 29 -2.27 1.74 0.00
N ASN A 30 -3.55 2.11 -0.17
CA ASN A 30 -3.91 3.42 -0.70
C ASN A 30 -4.05 4.40 0.46
N THR A 31 -3.40 5.56 0.36
CA THR A 31 -3.22 6.48 1.48
C THR A 31 -3.86 7.84 1.23
N ALA A 32 -4.07 8.59 2.32
CA ALA A 32 -4.57 9.96 2.26
C ALA A 32 -4.07 10.73 3.48
N SER A 33 -3.89 12.06 3.30
CA SER A 33 -3.35 12.94 4.34
C SER A 33 -4.42 13.56 5.25
N LYS A 34 -5.70 13.51 4.85
CA LYS A 34 -6.80 14.19 5.54
C LYS A 34 -7.96 13.27 5.91
N CYS A 35 -7.70 11.98 6.05
CA CYS A 35 -8.70 10.96 6.39
C CYS A 35 -8.73 10.70 7.90
N GLY A 36 -9.87 10.25 8.41
CA GLY A 36 -9.94 9.78 9.81
C GLY A 36 -9.02 8.62 10.11
N PHE A 37 -8.65 7.84 9.08
CA PHE A 37 -7.69 6.74 9.21
C PHE A 37 -6.24 7.14 8.97
N THR A 38 -5.96 8.42 8.67
CA THR A 38 -4.59 8.90 8.40
C THR A 38 -3.61 8.55 9.54
N PRO A 39 -4.01 8.53 10.84
CA PRO A 39 -3.10 8.07 11.89
C PRO A 39 -2.55 6.66 11.71
N GLN A 40 -3.12 5.84 10.81
CA GLN A 40 -2.57 4.52 10.50
C GLN A 40 -1.19 4.59 9.85
N TYR A 41 -0.77 5.76 9.33
CA TYR A 41 0.62 5.94 8.88
C TYR A 41 1.61 5.57 9.98
N GLN A 42 1.31 5.91 11.23
CA GLN A 42 2.20 5.58 12.34
C GLN A 42 2.36 4.06 12.50
N GLY A 43 1.26 3.33 12.44
CA GLY A 43 1.29 1.86 12.53
C GLY A 43 2.00 1.23 11.34
N LEU A 44 1.79 1.76 10.13
CA LEU A 44 2.47 1.28 8.93
C LEU A 44 3.97 1.48 9.04
N GLU A 45 4.41 2.63 9.51
CA GLU A 45 5.84 2.92 9.67
C GLU A 45 6.47 2.02 10.75
N THR A 46 5.79 1.84 11.87
CA THR A 46 6.25 0.96 12.94
C THR A 46 6.42 -0.47 12.41
N LEU A 47 5.42 -0.97 11.70
CA LEU A 47 5.44 -2.31 11.11
C LEU A 47 6.60 -2.46 10.13
N TYR A 48 6.78 -1.47 9.26
CA TYR A 48 7.87 -1.46 8.28
C TYR A 48 9.24 -1.50 8.95
N ARG A 49 9.46 -0.62 9.94
CA ARG A 49 10.76 -0.55 10.65
C ARG A 49 11.09 -1.84 11.37
N GLU A 50 10.11 -2.41 12.06
CA GLU A 50 10.34 -3.64 12.84
C GLU A 50 10.70 -4.82 11.95
N LEU A 51 9.94 -5.05 10.88
CA LEU A 51 10.15 -6.21 10.03
C LEU A 51 11.34 -6.02 9.10
N HIS A 52 11.57 -4.79 8.61
CA HIS A 52 12.73 -4.49 7.78
C HIS A 52 14.04 -4.58 8.57
N ALA A 53 14.05 -4.07 9.80
CA ALA A 53 15.24 -4.09 10.67
C ALA A 53 15.66 -5.49 11.07
N ARG A 54 14.71 -6.44 11.12
CA ARG A 54 15.01 -7.84 11.43
C ARG A 54 15.55 -8.62 10.24
N GLY A 55 15.83 -7.94 9.12
CA GLY A 55 16.32 -8.59 7.91
C GLY A 55 15.31 -9.38 7.14
N HIS A 56 14.02 -9.25 7.46
CA HIS A 56 12.95 -9.89 6.72
C HIS A 56 12.74 -9.16 5.40
N GLY A 57 12.45 -9.91 4.34
CA GLY A 57 12.13 -9.33 3.04
C GLY A 57 10.72 -8.77 3.03
N PHE A 58 10.51 -7.63 3.65
CA PHE A 58 9.21 -6.99 3.79
C PHE A 58 9.28 -5.51 3.42
N ALA A 59 8.26 -5.01 2.74
CA ALA A 59 8.11 -3.58 2.46
C ALA A 59 6.64 -3.18 2.49
N VAL A 60 6.39 -1.93 2.87
CA VAL A 60 5.09 -1.28 2.74
C VAL A 60 5.18 -0.36 1.52
N LEU A 61 4.20 -0.44 0.63
CA LEU A 61 4.13 0.42 -0.56
C LEU A 61 2.88 1.30 -0.44
N GLY A 62 3.08 2.60 -0.24
CA GLY A 62 2.00 3.56 -0.08
C GLY A 62 1.66 4.28 -1.38
N PHE A 63 0.38 4.23 -1.77
CA PHE A 63 -0.11 4.87 -2.99
C PHE A 63 -1.17 5.92 -2.63
N PRO A 64 -0.82 7.23 -2.63
CA PRO A 64 -1.80 8.28 -2.36
C PRO A 64 -2.92 8.28 -3.39
N CYS A 65 -4.14 8.52 -2.94
CA CYS A 65 -5.31 8.52 -3.80
C CYS A 65 -6.33 9.56 -3.32
N ASP A 66 -6.87 10.37 -4.25
CA ASP A 66 -7.81 11.44 -3.92
C ASP A 66 -9.27 11.09 -4.23
N GLN A 67 -9.56 9.83 -4.55
CA GLN A 67 -10.90 9.42 -4.99
C GLN A 67 -11.93 9.29 -3.85
N PHE A 68 -11.49 9.32 -2.60
CA PHE A 68 -12.36 9.09 -1.44
C PHE A 68 -12.52 10.38 -0.63
N GLY A 69 -13.58 11.13 -0.93
CA GLY A 69 -13.88 12.38 -0.21
C GLY A 69 -12.86 13.49 -0.46
N HIS A 70 -12.03 13.37 -1.51
CA HIS A 70 -10.96 14.32 -1.82
C HIS A 70 -10.06 14.58 -0.62
N GLN A 71 -9.67 13.50 0.07
CA GLN A 71 -8.86 13.57 1.28
C GLN A 71 -7.35 13.50 1.02
N GLU A 72 -6.95 13.55 -0.26
CA GLU A 72 -5.54 13.66 -0.68
C GLU A 72 -5.41 14.71 -1.79
N PRO A 73 -5.75 15.99 -1.51
CA PRO A 73 -5.77 17.03 -2.56
C PRO A 73 -4.40 17.61 -2.90
N GLY A 74 -3.37 17.33 -2.09
CA GLY A 74 -2.05 17.93 -2.26
C GLY A 74 -1.25 17.38 -3.43
N THR A 75 -0.16 18.09 -3.75
CA THR A 75 0.83 17.61 -4.71
C THR A 75 1.70 16.53 -4.09
N GLU A 76 2.47 15.83 -4.92
CA GLU A 76 3.41 14.81 -4.44
C GLU A 76 4.41 15.39 -3.43
N ALA A 77 4.90 16.61 -3.66
CA ALA A 77 5.82 17.26 -2.73
C ALA A 77 5.16 17.54 -1.38
N GLU A 78 3.89 17.99 -1.39
CA GLU A 78 3.13 18.25 -0.17
C GLU A 78 2.83 16.97 0.59
N ILE A 79 2.52 15.87 -0.12
CA ILE A 79 2.28 14.57 0.48
C ILE A 79 3.54 14.07 1.18
N GLY A 80 4.69 14.15 0.50
CA GLY A 80 5.97 13.73 1.07
C GLY A 80 6.33 14.51 2.32
N ALA A 81 6.14 15.82 2.28
CA ALA A 81 6.41 16.68 3.45
C ALA A 81 5.48 16.34 4.62
N PHE A 82 4.20 16.11 4.33
CA PHE A 82 3.23 15.72 5.36
C PHE A 82 3.63 14.43 6.06
N CYS A 83 3.98 13.39 5.29
CA CYS A 83 4.35 12.09 5.84
C CYS A 83 5.62 12.19 6.69
N GLU A 84 6.63 12.93 6.21
CA GLU A 84 7.89 13.10 6.92
C GLU A 84 7.69 13.88 8.23
N GLN A 85 6.98 15.00 8.17
CA GLN A 85 6.82 15.89 9.33
C GLN A 85 5.93 15.31 10.43
N ASN A 86 4.90 14.55 10.05
CA ASN A 86 3.90 14.06 11.00
C ASN A 86 4.16 12.65 11.48
N TYR A 87 4.78 11.80 10.66
CA TYR A 87 4.94 10.38 10.97
C TYR A 87 6.36 9.86 10.79
N GLY A 88 7.25 10.65 10.18
CA GLY A 88 8.61 10.22 9.90
C GLY A 88 8.67 8.98 9.00
N ASP A 89 7.75 8.87 8.04
CA ASP A 89 7.61 7.69 7.21
C ASP A 89 8.85 7.45 6.37
N THR A 90 9.36 6.22 6.39
CA THR A 90 10.53 5.78 5.62
C THR A 90 10.20 4.70 4.59
N PHE A 91 9.00 4.11 4.64
CA PHE A 91 8.62 3.12 3.64
C PHE A 91 8.37 3.80 2.28
N PRO A 92 8.53 3.06 1.17
CA PRO A 92 8.34 3.63 -0.17
C PRO A 92 6.95 4.22 -0.38
N MET A 93 6.92 5.48 -0.84
CA MET A 93 5.71 6.17 -1.24
C MET A 93 5.74 6.42 -2.74
N PHE A 94 4.57 6.38 -3.36
CA PHE A 94 4.41 6.52 -4.81
C PHE A 94 3.62 7.77 -5.16
N ALA A 95 3.66 8.15 -6.44
CA ALA A 95 2.87 9.25 -6.95
C ALA A 95 1.38 8.93 -6.83
N LYS A 96 0.56 9.96 -6.72
CA LYS A 96 -0.90 9.83 -6.59
C LYS A 96 -1.47 9.02 -7.75
N VAL A 97 -2.38 8.09 -7.44
CA VAL A 97 -3.02 7.22 -8.43
C VAL A 97 -4.53 7.20 -8.24
N GLU A 98 -5.24 6.74 -9.26
CA GLU A 98 -6.62 6.31 -9.11
C GLU A 98 -6.64 4.79 -8.90
N VAL A 99 -7.53 4.32 -8.04
CA VAL A 99 -7.65 2.90 -7.70
C VAL A 99 -8.95 2.28 -8.19
N ASN A 100 -9.94 3.11 -8.54
CA ASN A 100 -11.23 2.70 -9.08
C ASN A 100 -11.50 3.38 -10.43
N GLY A 101 -12.36 2.76 -11.25
CA GLY A 101 -12.76 3.31 -12.52
C GLY A 101 -11.83 2.95 -13.66
N ASP A 102 -12.10 3.51 -14.84
CA ASP A 102 -11.37 3.17 -16.06
C ASP A 102 -9.92 3.61 -16.02
N ASP A 103 -9.62 4.68 -15.29
CA ASP A 103 -8.27 5.23 -15.18
C ASP A 103 -7.49 4.68 -14.00
N ALA A 104 -8.00 3.64 -13.32
CA ALA A 104 -7.29 3.02 -12.21
C ALA A 104 -5.94 2.49 -12.68
N HIS A 105 -4.93 2.66 -11.83
CA HIS A 105 -3.58 2.17 -12.09
C HIS A 105 -3.63 0.65 -12.36
N PRO A 106 -2.90 0.15 -13.36
CA PRO A 106 -2.93 -1.28 -13.71
C PRO A 106 -2.67 -2.22 -12.53
N LEU A 107 -1.72 -1.85 -11.64
CA LEU A 107 -1.45 -2.63 -10.42
C LEU A 107 -2.73 -2.76 -9.58
N TRP A 108 -3.46 -1.67 -9.40
CA TRP A 108 -4.67 -1.67 -8.56
C TRP A 108 -5.81 -2.45 -9.20
N LYS A 109 -5.93 -2.42 -10.53
CA LYS A 109 -6.88 -3.29 -11.23
C LYS A 109 -6.56 -4.76 -10.96
N HIS A 110 -5.29 -5.13 -11.00
CA HIS A 110 -4.83 -6.49 -10.72
C HIS A 110 -5.12 -6.89 -9.28
N LEU A 111 -4.77 -6.03 -8.30
CA LEU A 111 -5.01 -6.32 -6.88
C LEU A 111 -6.48 -6.59 -6.59
N LYS A 112 -7.36 -5.74 -7.12
CA LYS A 112 -8.81 -5.88 -6.90
C LYS A 112 -9.35 -7.18 -7.49
N GLY A 113 -8.86 -7.55 -8.67
CA GLY A 113 -9.29 -8.79 -9.32
C GLY A 113 -8.83 -10.04 -8.60
N GLU A 114 -7.63 -10.00 -8.02
CA GLU A 114 -7.06 -11.15 -7.30
C GLU A 114 -7.67 -11.32 -5.90
N ALA A 115 -8.08 -10.23 -5.25
CA ALA A 115 -8.65 -10.29 -3.91
C ALA A 115 -9.87 -9.36 -3.79
N PRO A 116 -11.05 -9.82 -4.22
CA PRO A 116 -12.27 -9.04 -4.08
C PRO A 116 -12.64 -8.79 -2.61
N GLY A 117 -13.33 -7.70 -2.36
CA GLY A 117 -13.80 -7.35 -1.03
C GLY A 117 -15.08 -8.05 -0.63
N VAL A 118 -15.83 -7.41 0.27
CA VAL A 118 -17.09 -7.94 0.81
C VAL A 118 -18.08 -8.27 -0.32
N LEU A 119 -18.70 -9.44 -0.24
CA LEU A 119 -19.69 -9.94 -1.21
C LEU A 119 -19.15 -10.00 -2.65
N GLY A 120 -17.84 -10.20 -2.80
CA GLY A 120 -17.22 -10.32 -4.11
C GLY A 120 -17.07 -9.02 -4.88
N THR A 121 -17.34 -7.86 -4.26
CA THR A 121 -17.15 -6.58 -4.93
C THR A 121 -15.66 -6.25 -5.03
N GLU A 122 -15.20 -5.81 -6.23
CA GLU A 122 -13.79 -5.51 -6.46
C GLU A 122 -13.42 -4.09 -6.04
N ALA A 123 -14.33 -3.13 -6.16
CA ALA A 123 -14.03 -1.71 -5.92
C ALA A 123 -13.41 -1.47 -4.54
N ILE A 124 -12.42 -0.58 -4.49
CA ILE A 124 -11.85 -0.10 -3.23
C ILE A 124 -12.90 0.82 -2.58
N LYS A 125 -13.21 0.58 -1.32
CA LYS A 125 -14.31 1.27 -0.63
C LYS A 125 -13.91 2.58 0.02
N TRP A 126 -12.65 2.69 0.47
CA TRP A 126 -12.17 3.89 1.16
C TRP A 126 -10.64 3.90 1.24
N ASN A 127 -10.08 4.99 1.78
CA ASN A 127 -8.66 5.12 2.04
C ASN A 127 -8.16 4.05 3.02
N PHE A 128 -6.90 3.70 2.95
CA PHE A 128 -6.23 2.74 3.83
C PHE A 128 -6.77 1.30 3.72
N THR A 129 -7.25 0.93 2.53
CA THR A 129 -7.44 -0.47 2.16
C THR A 129 -6.06 -1.09 1.91
N LYS A 130 -5.81 -2.30 2.40
CA LYS A 130 -4.50 -2.95 2.32
C LYS A 130 -4.60 -4.26 1.59
N PHE A 131 -3.53 -4.59 0.84
CA PHE A 131 -3.36 -5.89 0.19
C PHE A 131 -2.04 -6.50 0.62
N LEU A 132 -2.08 -7.73 1.15
CA LEU A 132 -0.88 -8.47 1.51
C LEU A 132 -0.48 -9.35 0.34
N VAL A 133 0.79 -9.25 -0.07
CA VAL A 133 1.34 -9.96 -1.23
C VAL A 133 2.49 -10.85 -0.75
N GLY A 134 2.46 -12.12 -1.14
CA GLY A 134 3.49 -13.09 -0.78
C GLY A 134 4.76 -12.96 -1.63
N PRO A 135 5.81 -13.72 -1.28
CA PRO A 135 7.10 -13.64 -1.98
C PRO A 135 7.03 -14.04 -3.45
N ASP A 136 6.00 -14.78 -3.85
CA ASP A 136 5.76 -15.17 -5.23
C ASP A 136 5.02 -14.10 -6.04
N GLY A 137 4.68 -12.98 -5.42
CA GLY A 137 3.96 -11.88 -6.07
C GLY A 137 2.45 -12.07 -6.14
N LYS A 138 1.92 -13.09 -5.48
CA LYS A 138 0.47 -13.35 -5.47
C LYS A 138 -0.18 -12.70 -4.26
N VAL A 139 -1.39 -12.17 -4.44
CA VAL A 139 -2.15 -11.55 -3.36
C VAL A 139 -2.65 -12.63 -2.41
N VAL A 140 -2.32 -12.49 -1.13
CA VAL A 140 -2.70 -13.44 -0.07
C VAL A 140 -4.01 -13.03 0.59
N HIS A 141 -4.18 -11.72 0.85
CA HIS A 141 -5.32 -11.22 1.64
C HIS A 141 -5.57 -9.75 1.34
N ARG A 142 -6.84 -9.35 1.48
CA ARG A 142 -7.25 -7.94 1.42
C ARG A 142 -7.85 -7.54 2.76
N TYR A 143 -7.43 -6.38 3.29
CA TYR A 143 -7.91 -5.86 4.58
C TYR A 143 -8.70 -4.58 4.38
N ALA A 144 -9.80 -4.46 5.12
CA ALA A 144 -10.64 -3.27 5.10
C ALA A 144 -9.92 -2.07 5.72
N PRO A 145 -10.37 -0.83 5.42
CA PRO A 145 -9.73 0.39 5.96
C PRO A 145 -9.58 0.41 7.49
N GLN A 146 -10.58 -0.08 8.21
CA GLN A 146 -10.59 -0.06 9.67
C GLN A 146 -9.63 -1.07 10.31
N THR A 147 -9.11 -2.04 9.56
CA THR A 147 -8.13 -2.98 10.08
C THR A 147 -6.81 -2.25 10.33
N LYS A 148 -6.35 -2.23 11.57
CA LYS A 148 -5.13 -1.51 11.93
C LYS A 148 -3.88 -2.27 11.49
N PRO A 149 -2.79 -1.55 11.11
CA PRO A 149 -1.55 -2.22 10.71
C PRO A 149 -1.02 -3.19 11.75
N GLU A 150 -1.08 -2.86 13.03
CA GLU A 150 -0.60 -3.75 14.10
C GLU A 150 -1.39 -5.05 14.18
N ASP A 151 -2.64 -5.07 13.72
CA ASP A 151 -3.48 -6.28 13.72
C ASP A 151 -3.13 -7.22 12.57
N ILE A 152 -2.33 -6.78 11.61
CA ILE A 152 -1.90 -7.58 10.45
C ILE A 152 -0.54 -8.25 10.71
N ALA A 153 0.21 -7.80 11.71
CA ALA A 153 1.60 -8.20 11.94
C ALA A 153 1.78 -9.72 11.98
N ASP A 154 0.90 -10.42 12.69
CA ASP A 154 1.02 -11.88 12.84
C ASP A 154 0.87 -12.61 11.52
N GLU A 155 -0.08 -12.18 10.68
CA GLU A 155 -0.28 -12.79 9.35
C GLU A 155 0.92 -12.52 8.44
N ILE A 156 1.48 -11.31 8.51
CA ILE A 156 2.68 -10.98 7.74
C ILE A 156 3.83 -11.91 8.14
N GLU A 157 4.03 -12.12 9.44
CA GLU A 157 5.09 -13.01 9.92
C GLU A 157 4.87 -14.45 9.43
N GLN A 158 3.64 -14.93 9.41
CA GLN A 158 3.33 -16.26 8.88
C GLN A 158 3.70 -16.37 7.40
N VAL A 159 3.41 -15.36 6.60
CA VAL A 159 3.74 -15.33 5.17
C VAL A 159 5.25 -15.27 4.96
N LEU A 160 5.96 -14.51 5.81
CA LEU A 160 7.42 -14.41 5.75
C LEU A 160 8.13 -15.74 6.04
N GLN A 161 7.48 -16.65 6.78
CA GLN A 161 8.06 -17.94 7.15
C GLN A 161 7.81 -19.04 6.11
N GLN A 162 7.08 -18.76 5.05
CA GLN A 162 6.76 -19.75 4.01
C GLN A 162 7.91 -19.98 3.02
#